data_4959c0b532442c07c847a81b942d52e7
#
_entry.id   4959c0b532442c07c847a81b942d52e7
#
_cell.length_a   1.000
_cell.length_b   1.000
_cell.length_c   1.000
_cell.angle_alpha   90.00
_cell.angle_beta   90.00
_cell.angle_gamma   90.00
#
_symmetry.space_group_name_H-M   'P 1'
#
loop_
_entity.id
_entity.type
_entity.pdbx_description
1 polymer ?
#
loop_
_entity_poly.entity_id
_entity_poly.type
_entity_poly.pdbx_seq_one_letter_code
_entity_poly.pdbx_strand_id
1 'polypeptide(L)'
;MATVKTVLVKGRRTQNGRFPLVVQVLHKRKKKVVYTGFSIAESLFDPTMGRVINDGKSDPELIRRINSKCEGISRTLLKSVSMTEKKLRIYEIEDVFKTYGLLTHDTGFYSYTSDKIRELRQSGHEGTARAYNSSLSSMKKILGSRDFPFNKLSSQVITRYHKQLLASGVCENTICFYLHNIKALYRKGCREMGLELPSPFREVHFKTEKTIKRCLETEVIKKVSRLELEEGSTASLARDIFMFSFYTRGMSFVDIALLKKAGLFPDEICYRRHKTGQLMRVGMNRQIIRILTRYEHVVGEYVFPLFTEEQEPYAGYKNAYHKIRYALKKISCSLGLSTPLRLHAARHSWATIAKEHGIPVHIIGECLGHMSEETTRIYLKDLDRSVLDEVNNQIAEIIV
;
A
#
# COMPACT_ATOMS: atom_id res chain seq x y z
N MET A 1 14.96 24.82 21.52
CA MET A 1 15.34 25.12 20.14
C MET A 1 16.69 24.50 19.84
N ALA A 2 16.87 23.86 18.70
CA ALA A 2 18.18 23.30 18.33
C ALA A 2 19.08 24.41 17.77
N THR A 3 20.38 24.34 18.08
CA THR A 3 21.37 25.33 17.62
C THR A 3 22.31 24.68 16.59
N VAL A 4 22.59 25.40 15.50
CA VAL A 4 23.49 24.94 14.42
C VAL A 4 24.71 25.86 14.39
N LYS A 5 25.93 25.30 14.47
CA LYS A 5 27.19 26.07 14.45
C LYS A 5 28.27 25.30 13.67
N THR A 6 29.12 26.03 12.93
CA THR A 6 30.35 25.47 12.36
C THR A 6 31.45 25.52 13.41
N VAL A 7 32.17 24.40 13.60
CA VAL A 7 33.20 24.27 14.66
C VAL A 7 34.34 23.34 14.21
N LEU A 8 35.49 23.46 14.89
CA LEU A 8 36.61 22.51 14.76
C LEU A 8 36.51 21.39 15.80
N VAL A 9 36.76 20.15 15.41
CA VAL A 9 36.82 19.01 16.34
C VAL A 9 38.22 18.85 16.90
N LYS A 10 38.49 19.53 18.04
CA LYS A 10 39.82 19.57 18.68
C LYS A 10 40.32 18.24 19.22
N GLY A 11 39.44 17.28 19.51
CA GLY A 11 39.82 15.93 20.00
C GLY A 11 40.38 14.99 18.90
N ARG A 12 40.41 15.39 17.64
CA ARG A 12 40.95 14.60 16.51
C ARG A 12 41.88 15.47 15.68
N ARG A 13 43.16 15.47 16.02
CA ARG A 13 44.22 16.16 15.24
C ARG A 13 44.70 15.26 14.11
N THR A 14 44.76 15.79 12.88
CA THR A 14 45.41 15.07 11.76
C THR A 14 46.92 15.12 11.89
N GLN A 15 47.63 14.21 11.16
CA GLN A 15 49.11 14.15 11.18
C GLN A 15 49.76 15.52 10.85
N ASN A 16 49.09 16.40 10.10
CA ASN A 16 49.58 17.73 9.72
C ASN A 16 49.16 18.86 10.67
N GLY A 17 48.72 18.56 11.90
CA GLY A 17 48.35 19.58 12.89
C GLY A 17 47.04 20.31 12.60
N ARG A 18 46.21 19.82 11.65
CA ARG A 18 44.91 20.39 11.27
C ARG A 18 43.79 19.68 12.00
N PHE A 19 42.66 20.38 12.20
CA PHE A 19 41.48 19.85 12.85
C PHE A 19 40.33 19.70 11.85
N PRO A 20 39.51 18.60 11.93
CA PRO A 20 38.34 18.45 11.10
C PRO A 20 37.34 19.58 11.33
N LEU A 21 36.87 20.19 10.24
CA LEU A 21 35.82 21.18 10.22
C LEU A 21 34.47 20.49 10.08
N VAL A 22 33.54 20.79 11.00
CA VAL A 22 32.21 20.19 11.03
C VAL A 22 31.12 21.23 11.25
N VAL A 23 29.92 20.91 10.85
CA VAL A 23 28.72 21.65 11.25
C VAL A 23 28.03 20.84 12.35
N GLN A 24 27.91 21.44 13.53
CA GLN A 24 27.36 20.82 14.73
C GLN A 24 25.93 21.28 14.97
N VAL A 25 25.05 20.34 15.32
CA VAL A 25 23.73 20.59 15.89
C VAL A 25 23.77 20.26 17.37
N LEU A 26 23.21 21.12 18.18
CA LEU A 26 23.08 20.97 19.64
C LEU A 26 21.60 21.08 20.03
N HIS A 27 21.06 20.06 20.73
CA HIS A 27 19.69 20.02 21.21
C HIS A 27 19.60 19.22 22.50
N LYS A 28 18.96 19.76 23.57
CA LYS A 28 18.77 19.11 24.88
C LYS A 28 20.08 18.46 25.41
N ARG A 29 21.19 19.18 25.36
CA ARG A 29 22.54 18.72 25.76
C ARG A 29 23.15 17.60 24.92
N LYS A 30 22.44 17.10 23.91
CA LYS A 30 22.98 16.14 22.92
C LYS A 30 23.60 16.90 21.75
N LYS A 31 24.71 16.39 21.21
CA LYS A 31 25.34 16.95 20.01
C LYS A 31 25.47 15.90 18.90
N LYS A 32 25.24 16.32 17.68
CA LYS A 32 25.58 15.57 16.46
C LYS A 32 26.27 16.48 15.48
N VAL A 33 27.13 15.92 14.63
CA VAL A 33 27.96 16.66 13.68
C VAL A 33 27.82 16.12 12.26
N VAL A 34 27.94 17.02 11.28
CA VAL A 34 28.13 16.72 9.88
C VAL A 34 29.53 17.12 9.49
N TYR A 35 30.31 16.16 9.00
CA TYR A 35 31.67 16.41 8.54
C TYR A 35 31.67 17.11 7.18
N THR A 36 32.45 18.19 7.04
CA THR A 36 32.56 18.92 5.77
C THR A 36 33.52 18.26 4.78
N GLY A 37 34.35 17.33 5.28
CA GLY A 37 35.45 16.70 4.53
C GLY A 37 36.72 17.55 4.48
N PHE A 38 36.75 18.71 5.13
CA PHE A 38 37.92 19.57 5.23
C PHE A 38 38.51 19.52 6.64
N SER A 39 39.85 19.67 6.69
CA SER A 39 40.60 19.84 7.94
C SER A 39 41.46 21.11 7.85
N ILE A 40 41.42 21.95 8.88
CA ILE A 40 41.95 23.32 8.87
C ILE A 40 42.83 23.53 10.09
N ALA A 41 43.89 24.35 9.95
CA ALA A 41 44.65 24.82 11.08
C ALA A 41 43.80 25.73 11.98
N GLU A 42 43.99 25.65 13.29
CA GLU A 42 43.19 26.45 14.26
C GLU A 42 43.29 27.96 14.01
N SER A 43 44.49 28.44 13.60
CA SER A 43 44.75 29.85 13.28
C SER A 43 43.94 30.39 12.09
N LEU A 44 43.41 29.48 11.22
CA LEU A 44 42.61 29.85 10.03
C LEU A 44 41.10 29.80 10.28
N PHE A 45 40.68 29.55 11.52
CA PHE A 45 39.25 29.43 11.82
C PHE A 45 38.81 30.51 12.82
N ASP A 46 37.83 31.31 12.42
CA ASP A 46 37.14 32.25 13.27
C ASP A 46 35.94 31.55 13.96
N PRO A 47 36.02 31.25 15.26
CA PRO A 47 34.96 30.60 16.00
C PRO A 47 33.73 31.51 16.21
N THR A 48 33.89 32.82 16.17
CA THR A 48 32.80 33.79 16.35
C THR A 48 31.91 33.83 15.10
N MET A 49 32.55 33.93 13.94
CA MET A 49 31.87 33.94 12.64
C MET A 49 31.57 32.55 12.11
N GLY A 50 32.17 31.51 12.67
CA GLY A 50 32.02 30.12 12.23
C GLY A 50 32.51 29.87 10.79
N ARG A 51 33.58 30.57 10.37
CA ARG A 51 34.13 30.52 9.00
C ARG A 51 35.64 30.48 8.97
N VAL A 52 36.16 30.05 7.84
CA VAL A 52 37.61 30.04 7.56
C VAL A 52 38.00 31.41 7.06
N ILE A 53 39.06 31.97 7.68
CA ILE A 53 39.63 33.29 7.33
C ILE A 53 40.78 33.15 6.36
N ASN A 54 41.03 34.18 5.59
CA ASN A 54 42.18 34.23 4.65
C ASN A 54 43.40 34.78 5.37
N ASP A 55 44.48 34.02 5.40
CA ASP A 55 45.76 34.41 5.99
C ASP A 55 46.73 35.01 4.96
N GLY A 56 46.28 35.27 3.74
CA GLY A 56 47.09 35.76 2.64
C GLY A 56 48.07 34.74 2.04
N LYS A 57 48.21 33.56 2.64
CA LYS A 57 49.07 32.45 2.17
C LYS A 57 48.31 31.29 1.59
N SER A 58 47.04 31.17 1.93
CA SER A 58 46.15 30.09 1.48
C SER A 58 45.43 30.50 0.18
N ASP A 59 45.12 29.51 -0.67
CA ASP A 59 44.34 29.74 -1.90
C ASP A 59 42.96 30.33 -1.58
N PRO A 60 42.66 31.56 -2.05
CA PRO A 60 41.38 32.23 -1.78
C PRO A 60 40.17 31.47 -2.35
N GLU A 61 40.36 30.74 -3.46
CA GLU A 61 39.30 29.94 -4.07
C GLU A 61 38.96 28.73 -3.22
N LEU A 62 39.96 28.05 -2.66
CA LEU A 62 39.77 26.98 -1.72
C LEU A 62 39.04 27.43 -0.46
N ILE A 63 39.41 28.57 0.12
CA ILE A 63 38.72 29.15 1.30
C ILE A 63 37.25 29.45 0.97
N ARG A 64 36.96 30.07 -0.17
CA ARG A 64 35.60 30.36 -0.63
C ARG A 64 34.80 29.06 -0.78
N ARG A 65 35.37 28.02 -1.37
CA ARG A 65 34.75 26.70 -1.53
C ARG A 65 34.44 26.04 -0.19
N ILE A 66 35.35 26.13 0.78
CA ILE A 66 35.14 25.57 2.13
C ILE A 66 33.99 26.29 2.82
N ASN A 67 34.01 27.63 2.84
CA ASN A 67 32.97 28.43 3.50
C ASN A 67 31.60 28.21 2.84
N SER A 68 31.51 28.18 1.52
CA SER A 68 30.30 27.90 0.77
C SER A 68 29.71 26.52 1.12
N LYS A 69 30.56 25.50 1.29
CA LYS A 69 30.13 24.16 1.71
C LYS A 69 29.60 24.15 3.13
N CYS A 70 30.26 24.84 4.06
CA CYS A 70 29.79 24.98 5.45
C CYS A 70 28.44 25.70 5.51
N GLU A 71 28.28 26.78 4.78
CA GLU A 71 27.03 27.52 4.70
C GLU A 71 25.90 26.67 4.10
N GLY A 72 26.15 25.89 3.06
CA GLY A 72 25.21 24.96 2.46
C GLY A 72 24.71 23.91 3.45
N ILE A 73 25.63 23.28 4.19
CA ILE A 73 25.29 22.30 5.24
C ILE A 73 24.50 22.98 6.36
N SER A 74 24.95 24.14 6.85
CA SER A 74 24.30 24.90 7.92
C SER A 74 22.86 25.30 7.52
N ARG A 75 22.65 25.80 6.30
CA ARG A 75 21.32 26.14 5.78
C ARG A 75 20.39 24.95 5.72
N THR A 76 20.90 23.80 5.28
CA THR A 76 20.10 22.56 5.21
C THR A 76 19.75 22.05 6.59
N LEU A 77 20.67 22.12 7.57
CA LEU A 77 20.42 21.74 8.96
C LEU A 77 19.39 22.67 9.64
N LEU A 78 19.50 23.99 9.42
CA LEU A 78 18.51 24.96 9.92
C LEU A 78 17.12 24.71 9.34
N LYS A 79 17.03 24.40 8.04
CA LYS A 79 15.77 23.98 7.40
C LYS A 79 15.22 22.69 8.03
N SER A 80 16.11 21.73 8.34
CA SER A 80 15.74 20.48 9.01
C SER A 80 15.18 20.72 10.40
N VAL A 81 15.81 21.60 11.19
CA VAL A 81 15.32 22.00 12.52
C VAL A 81 13.92 22.62 12.39
N SER A 82 13.75 23.60 11.52
CA SER A 82 12.46 24.28 11.32
C SER A 82 11.34 23.32 10.88
N MET A 83 11.64 22.38 9.97
CA MET A 83 10.66 21.38 9.54
C MET A 83 10.31 20.39 10.65
N THR A 84 11.29 19.99 11.46
CA THR A 84 11.06 19.08 12.59
C THR A 84 10.21 19.76 13.68
N GLU A 85 10.50 21.02 14.01
CA GLU A 85 9.73 21.82 14.97
C GLU A 85 8.27 22.06 14.53
N LYS A 86 8.03 22.28 13.24
CA LYS A 86 6.67 22.41 12.70
C LYS A 86 5.88 21.09 12.75
N LYS A 87 6.56 19.95 12.68
CA LYS A 87 5.94 18.63 12.61
C LYS A 87 5.73 17.99 13.98
N LEU A 88 6.65 18.22 14.91
CA LEU A 88 6.68 17.59 16.23
C LEU A 88 6.74 18.65 17.32
N ARG A 89 5.80 18.60 18.28
CA ARG A 89 5.84 19.48 19.48
C ARG A 89 7.04 19.16 20.40
N ILE A 90 7.40 17.89 20.49
CA ILE A 90 8.56 17.39 21.25
C ILE A 90 9.39 16.56 20.26
N TYR A 91 10.68 16.84 20.16
CA TYR A 91 11.59 16.15 19.26
C TYR A 91 12.97 15.96 19.90
N GLU A 92 13.72 14.99 19.38
CA GLU A 92 15.10 14.71 19.73
C GLU A 92 16.04 15.08 18.58
N ILE A 93 17.35 15.09 18.84
CA ILE A 93 18.35 15.45 17.82
C ILE A 93 18.34 14.46 16.64
N GLU A 94 17.96 13.22 16.89
CA GLU A 94 17.78 12.15 15.90
C GLU A 94 16.73 12.51 14.86
N ASP A 95 15.63 13.16 15.26
CA ASP A 95 14.55 13.58 14.36
C ASP A 95 15.03 14.69 13.41
N VAL A 96 15.87 15.60 13.91
CA VAL A 96 16.51 16.64 13.08
C VAL A 96 17.42 16.00 12.03
N PHE A 97 18.24 15.00 12.42
CA PHE A 97 19.14 14.33 11.49
C PHE A 97 18.42 13.41 10.53
N LYS A 98 17.30 12.82 10.92
CA LYS A 98 16.39 12.11 10.01
C LYS A 98 15.89 13.07 8.93
N THR A 99 15.42 14.25 9.32
CA THR A 99 14.97 15.29 8.37
C THR A 99 16.11 15.82 7.51
N TYR A 100 17.32 15.99 8.10
CA TYR A 100 18.51 16.41 7.35
C TYR A 100 18.91 15.39 6.28
N GLY A 101 18.95 14.11 6.61
CA GLY A 101 19.19 13.03 5.64
C GLY A 101 18.17 13.04 4.50
N LEU A 102 16.91 13.34 4.81
CA LEU A 102 15.87 13.53 3.81
C LEU A 102 16.16 14.72 2.86
N LEU A 103 16.65 15.85 3.39
CA LEU A 103 16.92 17.08 2.63
C LEU A 103 18.22 17.03 1.82
N THR A 104 19.23 16.26 2.27
CA THR A 104 20.51 16.12 1.56
C THR A 104 20.49 15.08 0.44
N HIS A 105 19.34 14.47 0.18
CA HIS A 105 19.18 13.37 -0.79
C HIS A 105 20.00 12.11 -0.47
N ASP A 106 20.58 12.00 0.71
CA ASP A 106 21.31 10.81 1.15
C ASP A 106 20.38 9.66 1.59
N THR A 107 19.09 9.95 1.77
CA THR A 107 18.11 8.90 2.05
C THR A 107 17.83 8.11 0.77
N GLY A 108 18.22 6.84 0.79
CA GLY A 108 17.96 5.92 -0.30
C GLY A 108 16.47 5.65 -0.47
N PHE A 109 16.07 5.41 -1.71
CA PHE A 109 14.68 5.09 -2.04
C PHE A 109 14.22 3.79 -1.36
N TYR A 110 15.11 2.79 -1.27
CA TYR A 110 14.80 1.52 -0.62
C TYR A 110 14.67 1.65 0.89
N SER A 111 15.55 2.42 1.52
CA SER A 111 15.51 2.70 2.96
C SER A 111 14.23 3.45 3.31
N TYR A 112 13.90 4.52 2.59
CA TYR A 112 12.64 5.25 2.74
C TYR A 112 11.41 4.34 2.62
N THR A 113 11.40 3.48 1.58
CA THR A 113 10.30 2.55 1.35
C THR A 113 10.17 1.55 2.50
N SER A 114 11.30 1.03 3.02
CA SER A 114 11.30 0.10 4.16
C SER A 114 10.76 0.74 5.42
N ASP A 115 11.09 2.00 5.69
CA ASP A 115 10.54 2.76 6.82
C ASP A 115 9.04 2.97 6.68
N LYS A 116 8.55 3.31 5.48
CA LYS A 116 7.10 3.44 5.22
C LYS A 116 6.35 2.12 5.38
N ILE A 117 6.94 1.01 4.99
CA ILE A 117 6.37 -0.33 5.23
C ILE A 117 6.23 -0.59 6.73
N ARG A 118 7.26 -0.22 7.53
CA ARG A 118 7.22 -0.37 8.99
C ARG A 118 6.15 0.51 9.62
N GLU A 119 6.06 1.78 9.25
CA GLU A 119 5.04 2.73 9.71
C GLU A 119 3.61 2.20 9.42
N LEU A 120 3.38 1.67 8.21
CA LEU A 120 2.09 1.10 7.81
C LEU A 120 1.70 -0.14 8.63
N ARG A 121 2.66 -1.00 8.95
CA ARG A 121 2.43 -2.16 9.83
C ARG A 121 2.06 -1.73 11.24
N GLN A 122 2.79 -0.78 11.80
CA GLN A 122 2.51 -0.24 13.14
C GLN A 122 1.14 0.43 13.23
N SER A 123 0.65 0.99 12.12
CA SER A 123 -0.70 1.61 12.03
C SER A 123 -1.80 0.65 11.55
N GLY A 124 -1.54 -0.67 11.49
CA GLY A 124 -2.54 -1.67 11.10
C GLY A 124 -2.87 -1.74 9.60
N HIS A 125 -2.16 -0.98 8.75
CA HIS A 125 -2.37 -0.96 7.29
C HIS A 125 -1.58 -2.07 6.57
N GLU A 126 -1.69 -3.30 7.05
CA GLU A 126 -0.89 -4.44 6.59
C GLU A 126 -1.07 -4.76 5.08
N GLY A 127 -2.26 -4.56 4.53
CA GLY A 127 -2.52 -4.76 3.09
C GLY A 127 -1.65 -3.86 2.22
N THR A 128 -1.56 -2.56 2.54
CA THR A 128 -0.73 -1.59 1.83
C THR A 128 0.76 -1.83 2.09
N ALA A 129 1.12 -2.17 3.33
CA ALA A 129 2.50 -2.53 3.68
C ALA A 129 3.02 -3.69 2.83
N ARG A 130 2.21 -4.72 2.60
CA ARG A 130 2.54 -5.86 1.74
C ARG A 130 2.65 -5.48 0.27
N ALA A 131 1.75 -4.66 -0.23
CA ALA A 131 1.81 -4.17 -1.61
C ALA A 131 3.14 -3.44 -1.85
N TYR A 132 3.53 -2.55 -0.95
CA TYR A 132 4.80 -1.84 -1.02
C TYR A 132 6.01 -2.79 -0.87
N ASN A 133 5.94 -3.74 0.06
CA ASN A 133 7.01 -4.73 0.24
C ASN A 133 7.21 -5.63 -0.98
N SER A 134 6.12 -6.08 -1.63
CA SER A 134 6.19 -6.85 -2.86
C SER A 134 6.85 -6.06 -3.98
N SER A 135 6.48 -4.78 -4.13
CA SER A 135 7.06 -3.89 -5.14
C SER A 135 8.54 -3.59 -4.87
N LEU A 136 8.91 -3.35 -3.60
CA LEU A 136 10.30 -3.17 -3.19
C LEU A 136 11.16 -4.41 -3.45
N SER A 137 10.64 -5.59 -3.09
CA SER A 137 11.34 -6.87 -3.31
C SER A 137 11.53 -7.13 -4.81
N SER A 138 10.53 -6.83 -5.63
CA SER A 138 10.63 -6.91 -7.09
C SER A 138 11.70 -5.96 -7.64
N MET A 139 11.73 -4.69 -7.17
CA MET A 139 12.77 -3.74 -7.58
C MET A 139 14.18 -4.22 -7.21
N LYS A 140 14.36 -4.67 -5.96
CA LYS A 140 15.68 -5.18 -5.49
C LYS A 140 16.14 -6.38 -6.30
N LYS A 141 15.24 -7.28 -6.68
CA LYS A 141 15.56 -8.45 -7.51
C LYS A 141 16.04 -8.05 -8.92
N ILE A 142 15.42 -7.03 -9.51
CA ILE A 142 15.68 -6.63 -10.91
C ILE A 142 16.80 -5.57 -11.01
N LEU A 143 16.80 -4.56 -10.14
CA LEU A 143 17.75 -3.44 -10.21
C LEU A 143 18.94 -3.59 -9.27
N GLY A 144 18.96 -4.64 -8.44
CA GLY A 144 19.96 -4.87 -7.41
C GLY A 144 19.55 -4.33 -6.04
N SER A 145 20.17 -4.91 -5.00
CA SER A 145 19.85 -4.61 -3.60
C SER A 145 20.52 -3.34 -3.06
N ARG A 146 21.48 -2.77 -3.80
CA ARG A 146 22.15 -1.53 -3.40
C ARG A 146 21.17 -0.37 -3.46
N ASP A 147 21.04 0.36 -2.36
CA ASP A 147 20.16 1.52 -2.28
C ASP A 147 20.71 2.70 -3.11
N PHE A 148 19.83 3.56 -3.53
CA PHE A 148 20.15 4.73 -4.33
C PHE A 148 19.25 5.93 -3.97
N PRO A 149 19.75 7.17 -4.11
CA PRO A 149 18.97 8.36 -3.77
C PRO A 149 17.82 8.60 -4.76
N PHE A 150 16.80 9.33 -4.33
CA PHE A 150 15.58 9.59 -5.12
C PHE A 150 15.85 10.20 -6.50
N ASN A 151 16.84 11.07 -6.64
CA ASN A 151 17.20 11.71 -7.91
C ASN A 151 17.82 10.74 -8.95
N LYS A 152 18.23 9.54 -8.53
CA LYS A 152 18.69 8.48 -9.42
C LYS A 152 17.58 7.61 -9.97
N LEU A 153 16.35 7.72 -9.43
CA LEU A 153 15.18 7.05 -9.99
C LEU A 153 14.68 7.83 -11.21
N SER A 154 15.28 7.62 -12.35
CA SER A 154 14.95 8.28 -13.63
C SER A 154 13.96 7.47 -14.47
N SER A 155 13.38 8.09 -15.53
CA SER A 155 12.53 7.40 -16.50
C SER A 155 13.25 6.21 -17.16
N GLN A 156 14.55 6.32 -17.40
CA GLN A 156 15.36 5.23 -17.94
C GLN A 156 15.41 4.02 -16.99
N VAL A 157 15.57 4.26 -15.68
CA VAL A 157 15.56 3.19 -14.66
C VAL A 157 14.20 2.50 -14.61
N ILE A 158 13.10 3.25 -14.65
CA ILE A 158 11.74 2.69 -14.66
C ILE A 158 11.49 1.91 -15.93
N THR A 159 11.88 2.44 -17.10
CA THR A 159 11.73 1.73 -18.39
C THR A 159 12.54 0.44 -18.41
N ARG A 160 13.78 0.45 -17.90
CA ARG A 160 14.60 -0.75 -17.78
C ARG A 160 13.94 -1.77 -16.86
N TYR A 161 13.43 -1.35 -15.71
CA TYR A 161 12.73 -2.21 -14.76
C TYR A 161 11.49 -2.87 -15.41
N HIS A 162 10.68 -2.08 -16.13
CA HIS A 162 9.50 -2.56 -16.87
C HIS A 162 9.90 -3.63 -17.91
N LYS A 163 10.87 -3.33 -18.79
CA LYS A 163 11.33 -4.25 -19.82
C LYS A 163 11.90 -5.57 -19.24
N GLN A 164 12.62 -5.50 -18.13
CA GLN A 164 13.19 -6.70 -17.50
C GLN A 164 12.10 -7.57 -16.84
N LEU A 165 11.04 -6.97 -16.29
CA LEU A 165 9.89 -7.72 -15.77
C LEU A 165 9.13 -8.43 -16.89
N LEU A 166 8.91 -7.76 -18.03
CA LEU A 166 8.29 -8.37 -19.21
C LEU A 166 9.12 -9.55 -19.73
N ALA A 167 10.42 -9.36 -19.87
CA ALA A 167 11.34 -10.41 -20.29
C ALA A 167 11.39 -11.60 -19.33
N SER A 168 11.07 -11.38 -18.04
CA SER A 168 10.95 -12.43 -17.02
C SER A 168 9.59 -13.11 -16.99
N GLY A 169 8.69 -12.83 -17.94
CA GLY A 169 7.35 -13.43 -18.05
C GLY A 169 6.34 -12.92 -17.01
N VAL A 170 6.60 -11.78 -16.37
CA VAL A 170 5.65 -11.16 -15.44
C VAL A 170 4.53 -10.50 -16.24
N CYS A 171 3.26 -10.83 -15.92
CA CYS A 171 2.12 -10.28 -16.63
C CYS A 171 1.96 -8.77 -16.39
N GLU A 172 1.46 -8.05 -17.41
CA GLU A 172 1.28 -6.59 -17.42
C GLU A 172 0.53 -6.06 -16.18
N ASN A 173 -0.53 -6.73 -15.75
CA ASN A 173 -1.27 -6.29 -14.57
C ASN A 173 -0.44 -6.34 -13.28
N THR A 174 0.49 -7.27 -13.15
CA THR A 174 1.42 -7.34 -12.01
C THR A 174 2.48 -6.25 -12.12
N ILE A 175 2.97 -5.98 -13.32
CA ILE A 175 3.91 -4.88 -13.57
C ILE A 175 3.26 -3.54 -13.27
N CYS A 176 2.03 -3.31 -13.75
CA CYS A 176 1.24 -2.13 -13.41
C CYS A 176 1.05 -1.96 -11.90
N PHE A 177 0.76 -3.04 -11.18
CA PHE A 177 0.66 -3.02 -9.73
C PHE A 177 1.97 -2.56 -9.07
N TYR A 178 3.11 -3.09 -9.48
CA TYR A 178 4.41 -2.66 -8.95
C TYR A 178 4.69 -1.19 -9.27
N LEU A 179 4.50 -0.77 -10.51
CA LEU A 179 4.78 0.60 -10.95
C LEU A 179 3.88 1.62 -10.27
N HIS A 180 2.60 1.32 -10.04
CA HIS A 180 1.69 2.19 -9.28
C HIS A 180 2.16 2.38 -7.83
N ASN A 181 2.58 1.31 -7.16
CA ASN A 181 3.10 1.39 -5.80
C ASN A 181 4.41 2.19 -5.72
N ILE A 182 5.34 1.95 -6.65
CA ILE A 182 6.61 2.68 -6.73
C ILE A 182 6.34 4.18 -7.00
N LYS A 183 5.43 4.50 -7.92
CA LYS A 183 5.00 5.87 -8.22
C LYS A 183 4.40 6.57 -7.00
N ALA A 184 3.55 5.86 -6.24
CA ALA A 184 2.95 6.38 -5.02
C ALA A 184 4.02 6.66 -3.95
N LEU A 185 4.95 5.74 -3.73
CA LEU A 185 6.07 5.88 -2.80
C LEU A 185 7.00 7.03 -3.20
N TYR A 186 7.36 7.13 -4.49
CA TYR A 186 8.18 8.21 -4.99
C TYR A 186 7.54 9.58 -4.77
N ARG A 187 6.26 9.74 -5.16
CA ARG A 187 5.52 10.99 -4.96
C ARG A 187 5.38 11.35 -3.48
N LYS A 188 5.12 10.35 -2.64
CA LYS A 188 5.03 10.55 -1.19
C LYS A 188 6.37 10.97 -0.61
N GLY A 189 7.46 10.32 -0.99
CA GLY A 189 8.82 10.65 -0.57
C GLY A 189 9.22 12.06 -1.01
N CYS A 190 9.06 12.41 -2.28
CA CYS A 190 9.35 13.76 -2.76
C CYS A 190 8.60 14.83 -1.97
N ARG A 191 7.30 14.63 -1.72
CA ARG A 191 6.49 15.57 -0.93
C ARG A 191 6.94 15.68 0.53
N GLU A 192 7.20 14.54 1.20
CA GLU A 192 7.63 14.52 2.60
C GLU A 192 9.02 15.13 2.81
N MET A 193 9.88 15.02 1.80
CA MET A 193 11.25 15.55 1.81
C MET A 193 11.36 16.95 1.20
N GLY A 194 10.28 17.48 0.62
CA GLY A 194 10.30 18.77 -0.08
C GLY A 194 11.21 18.77 -1.32
N LEU A 195 11.25 17.61 -2.04
CA LEU A 195 12.06 17.45 -3.24
C LEU A 195 11.27 17.88 -4.48
N GLU A 196 11.79 18.81 -5.24
CA GLU A 196 11.28 19.20 -6.56
C GLU A 196 11.98 18.40 -7.66
N LEU A 197 11.65 17.11 -7.75
CA LEU A 197 12.20 16.23 -8.76
C LEU A 197 11.16 15.94 -9.85
N PRO A 198 11.58 15.83 -11.12
CA PRO A 198 10.68 15.43 -12.20
C PRO A 198 10.17 14.01 -11.95
N SER A 199 8.93 13.73 -12.34
CA SER A 199 8.35 12.39 -12.20
C SER A 199 9.03 11.41 -13.17
N PRO A 200 9.66 10.35 -12.69
CA PRO A 200 10.30 9.34 -13.54
C PRO A 200 9.29 8.48 -14.32
N PHE A 201 7.99 8.68 -14.08
CA PHE A 201 6.89 7.94 -14.72
C PHE A 201 6.22 8.71 -15.85
N ARG A 202 6.75 9.87 -16.25
CA ARG A 202 6.09 10.74 -17.24
C ARG A 202 6.04 10.10 -18.63
N GLU A 203 7.11 9.41 -18.99
CA GLU A 203 7.31 8.79 -20.32
C GLU A 203 7.02 7.28 -20.32
N VAL A 204 6.68 6.71 -19.16
CA VAL A 204 6.41 5.28 -19.05
C VAL A 204 4.92 5.04 -19.10
N HIS A 205 4.45 4.54 -20.23
CA HIS A 205 3.07 4.13 -20.42
C HIS A 205 2.90 2.68 -19.98
N PHE A 206 2.05 2.47 -18.98
CA PHE A 206 1.63 1.14 -18.54
C PHE A 206 0.12 1.14 -18.35
N LYS A 207 -0.53 0.15 -18.93
CA LYS A 207 -1.97 0.05 -18.96
C LYS A 207 -2.41 -1.31 -18.42
N THR A 208 -3.39 -1.29 -17.56
CA THR A 208 -3.99 -2.52 -17.03
C THR A 208 -4.78 -3.21 -18.14
N GLU A 209 -4.51 -4.48 -18.36
CA GLU A 209 -5.28 -5.30 -19.28
C GLU A 209 -6.59 -5.76 -18.66
N LYS A 210 -7.63 -5.84 -19.47
CA LYS A 210 -8.90 -6.44 -19.05
C LYS A 210 -8.67 -7.91 -18.68
N THR A 211 -9.08 -8.28 -17.48
CA THR A 211 -9.03 -9.67 -17.02
C THR A 211 -10.37 -10.36 -17.24
N ILE A 212 -10.34 -11.63 -17.65
CA ILE A 212 -11.53 -12.46 -17.73
C ILE A 212 -12.19 -12.53 -16.36
N LYS A 213 -13.45 -12.15 -16.27
CA LYS A 213 -14.21 -12.17 -15.02
C LYS A 213 -14.58 -13.61 -14.70
N ARG A 214 -14.33 -14.02 -13.48
CA ARG A 214 -14.62 -15.37 -12.97
C ARG A 214 -15.97 -15.38 -12.28
N CYS A 215 -17.01 -14.94 -13.01
CA CYS A 215 -18.38 -15.17 -12.59
C CYS A 215 -18.76 -16.65 -12.80
N LEU A 216 -19.60 -17.16 -11.95
CA LEU A 216 -20.16 -18.51 -12.04
C LEU A 216 -21.58 -18.38 -12.58
N GLU A 217 -22.00 -19.33 -13.36
CA GLU A 217 -23.36 -19.43 -13.86
C GLU A 217 -24.34 -19.72 -12.70
N THR A 218 -25.58 -19.30 -12.87
CA THR A 218 -26.64 -19.47 -11.88
C THR A 218 -26.79 -20.94 -11.45
N GLU A 219 -26.69 -21.88 -12.40
CA GLU A 219 -26.79 -23.33 -12.10
C GLU A 219 -25.62 -23.81 -11.24
N VAL A 220 -24.43 -23.27 -11.38
CA VAL A 220 -23.29 -23.59 -10.50
C VAL A 220 -23.56 -23.08 -9.09
N ILE A 221 -24.07 -21.85 -8.94
CA ILE A 221 -24.44 -21.30 -7.63
C ILE A 221 -25.52 -22.15 -6.95
N LYS A 222 -26.55 -22.60 -7.71
CA LYS A 222 -27.56 -23.53 -7.20
C LYS A 222 -26.98 -24.86 -6.75
N LYS A 223 -26.07 -25.46 -7.55
CA LYS A 223 -25.36 -26.71 -7.17
C LYS A 223 -24.57 -26.53 -5.86
N VAL A 224 -23.82 -25.43 -5.73
CA VAL A 224 -23.06 -25.13 -4.50
C VAL A 224 -24.00 -24.95 -3.30
N SER A 225 -25.12 -24.25 -3.47
CA SER A 225 -26.08 -24.00 -2.37
C SER A 225 -26.77 -25.26 -1.85
N ARG A 226 -26.96 -26.28 -2.72
CA ARG A 226 -27.63 -27.56 -2.41
C ARG A 226 -26.66 -28.66 -2.00
N LEU A 227 -25.35 -28.37 -2.02
CA LEU A 227 -24.35 -29.39 -1.72
C LEU A 227 -24.48 -29.87 -0.27
N GLU A 228 -24.70 -31.16 -0.09
CA GLU A 228 -24.72 -31.80 1.22
C GLU A 228 -23.29 -32.08 1.66
N LEU A 229 -22.93 -31.59 2.81
CA LEU A 229 -21.60 -31.72 3.40
C LEU A 229 -21.75 -32.02 4.90
N GLU A 230 -20.82 -32.76 5.44
CA GLU A 230 -20.76 -33.07 6.87
C GLU A 230 -20.76 -31.75 7.69
N GLU A 231 -21.70 -31.68 8.64
CA GLU A 231 -21.83 -30.52 9.54
C GLU A 231 -20.57 -30.35 10.38
N GLY A 232 -20.19 -29.10 10.64
CA GLY A 232 -18.94 -28.77 11.36
C GLY A 232 -17.66 -28.96 10.54
N SER A 233 -17.71 -29.58 9.36
CA SER A 233 -16.55 -29.74 8.51
C SER A 233 -16.05 -28.41 7.93
N THR A 234 -14.75 -28.34 7.62
CA THR A 234 -14.19 -27.17 6.92
C THR A 234 -14.84 -26.94 5.55
N ALA A 235 -15.29 -27.99 4.90
CA ALA A 235 -15.98 -27.89 3.60
C ALA A 235 -17.36 -27.24 3.76
N SER A 236 -18.14 -27.66 4.78
CA SER A 236 -19.43 -27.04 5.11
C SER A 236 -19.28 -25.55 5.43
N LEU A 237 -18.31 -25.20 6.30
CA LEU A 237 -18.00 -23.79 6.60
C LEU A 237 -17.62 -23.01 5.34
N ALA A 238 -16.79 -23.58 4.45
CA ALA A 238 -16.36 -22.89 3.22
C ALA A 238 -17.52 -22.66 2.25
N ARG A 239 -18.42 -23.64 2.07
CA ARG A 239 -19.67 -23.50 1.32
C ARG A 239 -20.52 -22.37 1.91
N ASP A 240 -20.73 -22.38 3.22
CA ASP A 240 -21.57 -21.41 3.90
C ASP A 240 -21.01 -19.98 3.82
N ILE A 241 -19.69 -19.81 3.99
CA ILE A 241 -19.01 -18.52 3.78
C ILE A 241 -19.16 -18.02 2.34
N PHE A 242 -19.01 -18.92 1.36
CA PHE A 242 -19.19 -18.56 -0.05
C PHE A 242 -20.64 -18.13 -0.34
N MET A 243 -21.62 -18.91 0.11
CA MET A 243 -23.04 -18.61 -0.07
C MET A 243 -23.49 -17.37 0.74
N PHE A 244 -22.95 -17.21 1.94
CA PHE A 244 -23.19 -16.00 2.75
C PHE A 244 -22.68 -14.74 2.03
N SER A 245 -21.46 -14.80 1.45
CA SER A 245 -20.96 -13.72 0.61
C SER A 245 -21.91 -13.42 -0.54
N PHE A 246 -22.42 -14.44 -1.23
CA PHE A 246 -23.37 -14.27 -2.32
C PHE A 246 -24.67 -13.62 -1.86
N TYR A 247 -25.31 -14.14 -0.83
CA TYR A 247 -26.61 -13.64 -0.33
C TYR A 247 -26.50 -12.24 0.31
N THR A 248 -25.34 -11.87 0.81
CA THR A 248 -25.06 -10.53 1.35
C THR A 248 -24.51 -9.55 0.30
N ARG A 249 -24.95 -9.69 -0.97
CA ARG A 249 -24.54 -8.81 -2.08
C ARG A 249 -23.02 -8.77 -2.30
N GLY A 250 -22.36 -9.89 -2.12
CA GLY A 250 -20.91 -9.98 -2.31
C GLY A 250 -20.08 -9.39 -1.18
N MET A 251 -20.50 -9.52 0.08
CA MET A 251 -19.69 -9.16 1.24
C MET A 251 -18.31 -9.79 1.13
N SER A 252 -17.25 -9.01 1.32
CA SER A 252 -15.88 -9.51 1.15
C SER A 252 -15.51 -10.47 2.28
N PHE A 253 -14.60 -11.42 2.00
CA PHE A 253 -14.19 -12.38 3.03
C PHE A 253 -13.63 -11.73 4.29
N VAL A 254 -12.92 -10.61 4.17
CA VAL A 254 -12.42 -9.90 5.35
C VAL A 254 -13.57 -9.32 6.18
N ASP A 255 -14.61 -8.80 5.54
CA ASP A 255 -15.78 -8.27 6.23
C ASP A 255 -16.58 -9.40 6.90
N ILE A 256 -16.69 -10.58 6.25
CA ILE A 256 -17.32 -11.78 6.84
C ILE A 256 -16.51 -12.29 8.03
N ALA A 257 -15.19 -12.38 7.89
CA ALA A 257 -14.32 -12.91 8.93
C ALA A 257 -14.33 -12.03 10.20
N LEU A 258 -14.49 -10.73 10.03
CA LEU A 258 -14.55 -9.75 11.11
C LEU A 258 -15.99 -9.35 11.49
N LEU A 259 -17.01 -10.03 10.95
CA LEU A 259 -18.39 -9.74 11.27
C LEU A 259 -18.68 -10.13 12.73
N LYS A 260 -19.05 -9.12 13.53
CA LYS A 260 -19.40 -9.30 14.93
C LYS A 260 -20.90 -9.59 15.09
N LYS A 261 -21.25 -10.38 16.10
CA LYS A 261 -22.66 -10.65 16.47
C LYS A 261 -23.43 -9.38 16.80
N ALA A 262 -22.78 -8.39 17.38
CA ALA A 262 -23.36 -7.07 17.65
C ALA A 262 -23.79 -6.30 16.39
N GLY A 263 -23.36 -6.73 15.21
CA GLY A 263 -23.81 -6.19 13.92
C GLY A 263 -25.00 -6.90 13.30
N LEU A 264 -25.54 -7.92 13.98
CA LEU A 264 -26.74 -8.64 13.55
C LEU A 264 -27.96 -8.07 14.24
N PHE A 265 -28.91 -7.59 13.46
CA PHE A 265 -30.22 -7.11 13.91
C PHE A 265 -31.32 -8.05 13.37
N PRO A 266 -32.53 -8.04 13.89
CA PRO A 266 -33.62 -8.93 13.45
C PRO A 266 -33.89 -8.87 11.95
N ASP A 267 -33.80 -7.71 11.35
CA ASP A 267 -34.16 -7.41 9.96
C ASP A 267 -32.97 -7.08 9.05
N GLU A 268 -31.81 -6.78 9.63
CA GLU A 268 -30.63 -6.40 8.83
C GLU A 268 -29.28 -6.80 9.48
N ILE A 269 -28.27 -6.88 8.64
CA ILE A 269 -26.84 -6.93 9.03
C ILE A 269 -26.26 -5.55 8.82
N CYS A 270 -25.66 -4.98 9.87
CA CYS A 270 -24.98 -3.69 9.82
C CYS A 270 -23.49 -3.86 10.09
N TYR A 271 -22.64 -3.45 9.15
CA TYR A 271 -21.19 -3.55 9.31
C TYR A 271 -20.43 -2.42 8.60
N ARG A 272 -19.23 -2.13 9.04
CA ARG A 272 -18.33 -1.21 8.35
C ARG A 272 -17.35 -2.01 7.46
N ARG A 273 -17.33 -1.66 6.16
CA ARG A 273 -16.37 -2.29 5.23
C ARG A 273 -14.95 -2.04 5.68
N HIS A 274 -14.19 -3.09 5.86
CA HIS A 274 -12.78 -3.02 6.27
C HIS A 274 -11.91 -2.17 5.31
N LYS A 275 -12.16 -2.26 4.00
CA LYS A 275 -11.38 -1.56 2.97
C LYS A 275 -11.65 -0.04 2.91
N THR A 276 -12.87 0.40 3.11
CA THR A 276 -13.31 1.79 2.85
C THR A 276 -13.87 2.50 4.07
N GLY A 277 -14.14 1.79 5.17
CA GLY A 277 -14.82 2.32 6.35
C GLY A 277 -16.31 2.65 6.14
N GLN A 278 -16.85 2.41 4.94
CA GLN A 278 -18.25 2.69 4.61
C GLN A 278 -19.17 1.79 5.42
N LEU A 279 -20.24 2.37 5.98
CA LEU A 279 -21.30 1.64 6.64
C LEU A 279 -22.16 0.94 5.59
N MET A 280 -22.33 -0.36 5.75
CA MET A 280 -23.17 -1.20 4.90
C MET A 280 -24.32 -1.77 5.70
N ARG A 281 -25.51 -1.80 5.09
CA ARG A 281 -26.71 -2.41 5.64
C ARG A 281 -27.25 -3.42 4.64
N VAL A 282 -27.47 -4.64 5.09
CA VAL A 282 -27.94 -5.75 4.25
C VAL A 282 -29.16 -6.37 4.94
N GLY A 283 -30.31 -6.29 4.32
CA GLY A 283 -31.55 -6.87 4.85
C GLY A 283 -31.43 -8.40 5.03
N MET A 284 -32.03 -8.90 6.07
CA MET A 284 -32.12 -10.35 6.33
C MET A 284 -33.05 -11.00 5.31
N ASN A 285 -32.62 -12.11 4.77
CA ASN A 285 -33.49 -13.00 3.98
C ASN A 285 -33.38 -14.43 4.53
N ARG A 286 -34.32 -15.28 4.12
CA ARG A 286 -34.41 -16.68 4.61
C ARG A 286 -33.07 -17.43 4.48
N GLN A 287 -32.33 -17.20 3.42
CA GLN A 287 -31.06 -17.89 3.17
C GLN A 287 -29.95 -17.42 4.11
N ILE A 288 -29.88 -16.12 4.38
CA ILE A 288 -28.95 -15.54 5.36
C ILE A 288 -29.26 -16.09 6.74
N ILE A 289 -30.53 -16.05 7.18
CA ILE A 289 -30.98 -16.56 8.48
C ILE A 289 -30.60 -18.04 8.62
N ARG A 290 -30.90 -18.88 7.61
CA ARG A 290 -30.56 -20.29 7.64
C ARG A 290 -29.06 -20.56 7.83
N ILE A 291 -28.20 -19.71 7.25
CA ILE A 291 -26.75 -19.84 7.47
C ILE A 291 -26.40 -19.40 8.88
N LEU A 292 -26.89 -18.25 9.35
CA LEU A 292 -26.58 -17.71 10.66
C LEU A 292 -26.99 -18.65 11.79
N THR A 293 -28.16 -19.29 11.71
CA THR A 293 -28.66 -20.27 12.70
C THR A 293 -27.70 -21.45 12.91
N ARG A 294 -26.96 -21.89 11.87
CA ARG A 294 -25.94 -22.93 12.02
C ARG A 294 -24.76 -22.53 12.89
N TYR A 295 -24.53 -21.23 13.06
CA TYR A 295 -23.37 -20.67 13.78
C TYR A 295 -23.77 -19.92 15.06
N GLU A 296 -25.01 -20.02 15.51
CA GLU A 296 -25.50 -19.40 16.78
C GLU A 296 -24.68 -19.84 17.99
N HIS A 297 -24.26 -21.11 18.01
CA HIS A 297 -23.50 -21.72 19.09
C HIS A 297 -22.02 -21.30 19.14
N VAL A 298 -21.52 -20.57 18.13
CA VAL A 298 -20.12 -20.11 18.12
C VAL A 298 -19.86 -19.19 19.29
N VAL A 299 -18.87 -19.52 20.10
CA VAL A 299 -18.46 -18.71 21.26
C VAL A 299 -17.61 -17.53 20.79
N GLY A 300 -17.69 -16.40 21.50
CA GLY A 300 -16.97 -15.17 21.18
C GLY A 300 -17.80 -14.12 20.44
N GLU A 301 -17.15 -13.02 20.06
CA GLU A 301 -17.80 -11.85 19.44
C GLU A 301 -18.11 -12.02 17.96
N TYR A 302 -17.40 -12.94 17.26
CA TYR A 302 -17.54 -13.14 15.82
C TYR A 302 -18.66 -14.10 15.46
N VAL A 303 -19.26 -13.90 14.29
CA VAL A 303 -20.36 -14.74 13.79
C VAL A 303 -19.87 -16.11 13.35
N PHE A 304 -18.72 -16.19 12.68
CA PHE A 304 -18.19 -17.43 12.13
C PHE A 304 -16.93 -17.89 12.85
N PRO A 305 -16.72 -19.21 13.03
CA PRO A 305 -15.56 -19.79 13.74
C PRO A 305 -14.32 -19.80 12.86
N LEU A 306 -13.87 -18.63 12.41
CA LEU A 306 -12.75 -18.52 11.48
C LEU A 306 -11.40 -18.40 12.17
N PHE A 307 -11.36 -17.81 13.37
CA PHE A 307 -10.18 -17.65 14.22
C PHE A 307 -10.61 -17.38 15.67
N THR A 308 -9.70 -17.56 16.61
CA THR A 308 -9.93 -17.29 18.03
C THR A 308 -9.45 -15.88 18.39
N GLU A 309 -9.99 -15.30 19.45
CA GLU A 309 -9.63 -13.95 19.95
C GLU A 309 -8.18 -13.88 20.44
N GLU A 310 -7.58 -15.02 20.83
CA GLU A 310 -6.18 -15.13 21.24
C GLU A 310 -5.18 -14.95 20.09
N GLN A 311 -5.63 -15.11 18.85
CA GLN A 311 -4.78 -14.95 17.67
C GLN A 311 -4.63 -13.48 17.31
N GLU A 312 -3.41 -13.11 16.88
CA GLU A 312 -3.22 -11.82 16.25
C GLU A 312 -4.20 -11.69 15.05
N PRO A 313 -5.07 -10.66 15.00
CA PRO A 313 -6.22 -10.60 14.09
C PRO A 313 -5.86 -10.82 12.62
N TYR A 314 -4.70 -10.29 12.19
CA TYR A 314 -4.28 -10.41 10.80
C TYR A 314 -3.74 -11.82 10.47
N ALA A 315 -3.02 -12.45 11.38
CA ALA A 315 -2.52 -13.81 11.22
C ALA A 315 -3.69 -14.82 11.22
N GLY A 316 -4.64 -14.65 12.15
CA GLY A 316 -5.87 -15.43 12.21
C GLY A 316 -6.67 -15.33 10.90
N TYR A 317 -6.93 -14.13 10.45
CA TYR A 317 -7.58 -13.87 9.15
C TYR A 317 -6.88 -14.58 7.99
N LYS A 318 -5.54 -14.49 7.92
CA LYS A 318 -4.77 -15.12 6.85
C LYS A 318 -4.89 -16.63 6.82
N ASN A 319 -4.76 -17.25 7.98
CA ASN A 319 -4.88 -18.69 8.13
C ASN A 319 -6.28 -19.16 7.74
N ALA A 320 -7.31 -18.48 8.22
CA ALA A 320 -8.70 -18.70 7.82
C ALA A 320 -8.89 -18.57 6.30
N TYR A 321 -8.37 -17.50 5.70
CA TYR A 321 -8.45 -17.29 4.25
C TYR A 321 -7.85 -18.47 3.46
N HIS A 322 -6.67 -18.95 3.85
CA HIS A 322 -6.03 -20.09 3.19
C HIS A 322 -6.81 -21.39 3.38
N LYS A 323 -7.31 -21.66 4.59
CA LYS A 323 -8.12 -22.82 4.94
C LYS A 323 -9.41 -22.87 4.10
N ILE A 324 -10.17 -21.78 4.08
CA ILE A 324 -11.42 -21.66 3.32
C ILE A 324 -11.16 -21.77 1.81
N ARG A 325 -10.14 -21.09 1.29
CA ARG A 325 -9.76 -21.14 -0.13
C ARG A 325 -9.41 -22.57 -0.57
N TYR A 326 -8.70 -23.32 0.28
CA TYR A 326 -8.34 -24.71 -0.01
C TYR A 326 -9.59 -25.63 -0.01
N ALA A 327 -10.50 -25.45 0.94
CA ALA A 327 -11.76 -26.18 0.99
C ALA A 327 -12.64 -25.88 -0.23
N LEU A 328 -12.77 -24.61 -0.64
CA LEU A 328 -13.49 -24.23 -1.86
C LEU A 328 -12.87 -24.86 -3.13
N LYS A 329 -11.54 -25.00 -3.19
CA LYS A 329 -10.88 -25.72 -4.28
C LYS A 329 -11.29 -27.20 -4.31
N LYS A 330 -11.36 -27.88 -3.16
CA LYS A 330 -11.82 -29.27 -3.07
C LYS A 330 -13.28 -29.41 -3.54
N ILE A 331 -14.17 -28.51 -3.09
CA ILE A 331 -15.57 -28.46 -3.55
C ILE A 331 -15.63 -28.27 -5.07
N SER A 332 -14.78 -27.43 -5.64
CA SER A 332 -14.74 -27.22 -7.08
C SER A 332 -14.38 -28.51 -7.85
N CYS A 333 -13.42 -29.24 -7.32
CA CYS A 333 -13.01 -30.52 -7.91
C CYS A 333 -14.13 -31.58 -7.80
N SER A 334 -14.81 -31.68 -6.65
CA SER A 334 -15.92 -32.66 -6.48
C SER A 334 -17.14 -32.34 -7.35
N LEU A 335 -17.37 -31.08 -7.69
CA LEU A 335 -18.41 -30.63 -8.59
C LEU A 335 -17.98 -30.63 -10.08
N GLY A 336 -16.77 -31.03 -10.41
CA GLY A 336 -16.24 -31.05 -11.78
C GLY A 336 -16.18 -29.68 -12.45
N LEU A 337 -16.00 -28.59 -11.66
CA LEU A 337 -16.02 -27.23 -12.19
C LEU A 337 -14.74 -26.91 -12.96
N SER A 338 -14.86 -26.45 -14.18
CA SER A 338 -13.74 -25.93 -15.01
C SER A 338 -13.11 -24.67 -14.40
N THR A 339 -13.91 -23.83 -13.74
CA THR A 339 -13.46 -22.64 -13.03
C THR A 339 -13.56 -22.88 -11.52
N PRO A 340 -12.44 -22.85 -10.77
CA PRO A 340 -12.47 -23.12 -9.33
C PRO A 340 -13.21 -22.03 -8.58
N LEU A 341 -14.01 -22.44 -7.58
CA LEU A 341 -14.65 -21.55 -6.62
C LEU A 341 -13.59 -20.70 -5.91
N ARG A 342 -13.79 -19.40 -5.91
CA ARG A 342 -12.96 -18.44 -5.19
C ARG A 342 -13.86 -17.52 -4.39
N LEU A 343 -13.43 -17.12 -3.22
CA LEU A 343 -14.21 -16.24 -2.34
C LEU A 343 -14.74 -14.99 -3.07
N HIS A 344 -13.95 -14.41 -3.96
CA HIS A 344 -14.37 -13.22 -4.71
C HIS A 344 -15.31 -13.52 -5.89
N ALA A 345 -15.38 -14.79 -6.32
CA ALA A 345 -16.29 -15.19 -7.38
C ALA A 345 -17.77 -15.04 -6.97
N ALA A 346 -18.10 -15.25 -5.67
CA ALA A 346 -19.44 -14.98 -5.15
C ALA A 346 -19.90 -13.55 -5.46
N ARG A 347 -19.04 -12.55 -5.23
CA ARG A 347 -19.32 -11.15 -5.51
C ARG A 347 -19.46 -10.85 -7.00
N HIS A 348 -18.57 -11.42 -7.82
CA HIS A 348 -18.65 -11.26 -9.28
C HIS A 348 -19.92 -11.90 -9.84
N SER A 349 -20.28 -13.11 -9.37
CA SER A 349 -21.49 -13.82 -9.82
C SER A 349 -22.76 -13.06 -9.40
N TRP A 350 -22.84 -12.56 -8.17
CA TRP A 350 -23.95 -11.75 -7.72
C TRP A 350 -24.15 -10.53 -8.61
N ALA A 351 -23.08 -9.79 -8.88
CA ALA A 351 -23.13 -8.59 -9.70
C ALA A 351 -23.51 -8.89 -11.17
N THR A 352 -22.99 -9.99 -11.73
CA THR A 352 -23.29 -10.40 -13.10
C THR A 352 -24.72 -10.88 -13.24
N ILE A 353 -25.20 -11.71 -12.32
CA ILE A 353 -26.60 -12.18 -12.28
C ILE A 353 -27.56 -11.00 -12.12
N ALA A 354 -27.26 -10.03 -11.24
CA ALA A 354 -28.08 -8.83 -11.10
C ALA A 354 -28.16 -8.05 -12.41
N LYS A 355 -27.04 -7.90 -13.14
CA LYS A 355 -27.02 -7.25 -14.45
C LYS A 355 -27.83 -8.01 -15.49
N GLU A 356 -27.69 -9.34 -15.54
CA GLU A 356 -28.46 -10.22 -16.44
C GLU A 356 -29.96 -10.16 -16.21
N HIS A 357 -30.39 -9.83 -14.97
CA HIS A 357 -31.77 -9.58 -14.60
C HIS A 357 -32.21 -8.10 -14.76
N GLY A 358 -31.47 -7.31 -15.51
CA GLY A 358 -31.81 -5.93 -15.84
C GLY A 358 -31.62 -4.90 -14.71
N ILE A 359 -30.96 -5.27 -13.62
CA ILE A 359 -30.71 -4.30 -12.53
C ILE A 359 -29.71 -3.23 -13.01
N PRO A 360 -30.03 -1.93 -12.89
CA PRO A 360 -29.15 -0.83 -13.29
C PRO A 360 -27.78 -0.86 -12.61
N VAL A 361 -26.73 -0.50 -13.35
CA VAL A 361 -25.34 -0.59 -12.87
C VAL A 361 -25.09 0.27 -11.63
N HIS A 362 -25.75 1.44 -11.51
CA HIS A 362 -25.62 2.29 -10.32
C HIS A 362 -26.19 1.61 -9.08
N ILE A 363 -27.36 0.94 -9.18
CA ILE A 363 -27.94 0.17 -8.07
C ILE A 363 -27.04 -1.01 -7.68
N ILE A 364 -26.50 -1.74 -8.66
CA ILE A 364 -25.49 -2.78 -8.41
C ILE A 364 -24.30 -2.19 -7.66
N GLY A 365 -23.83 -1.01 -8.08
CA GLY A 365 -22.74 -0.29 -7.43
C GLY A 365 -23.00 0.03 -5.96
N GLU A 366 -24.17 0.57 -5.64
CA GLU A 366 -24.60 0.84 -4.26
C GLU A 366 -24.68 -0.43 -3.44
N CYS A 367 -25.31 -1.48 -3.98
CA CYS A 367 -25.38 -2.80 -3.33
C CYS A 367 -23.99 -3.36 -2.98
N LEU A 368 -23.02 -3.15 -3.87
CA LEU A 368 -21.63 -3.57 -3.68
C LEU A 368 -20.83 -2.59 -2.80
N GLY A 369 -21.36 -1.40 -2.47
CA GLY A 369 -20.65 -0.34 -1.77
C GLY A 369 -19.48 0.23 -2.60
N HIS A 370 -19.69 0.50 -3.87
CA HIS A 370 -18.72 1.15 -4.74
C HIS A 370 -18.96 2.66 -4.77
N MET A 371 -17.87 3.44 -4.77
CA MET A 371 -17.93 4.91 -4.84
C MET A 371 -18.08 5.45 -6.26
N SER A 372 -17.90 4.59 -7.29
CA SER A 372 -18.05 4.96 -8.70
C SER A 372 -18.59 3.81 -9.53
N GLU A 373 -19.35 4.12 -10.56
CA GLU A 373 -19.83 3.14 -11.54
C GLU A 373 -18.68 2.46 -12.31
N GLU A 374 -17.61 3.19 -12.58
CA GLU A 374 -16.44 2.63 -13.25
C GLU A 374 -15.88 1.43 -12.47
N THR A 375 -15.81 1.54 -11.13
CA THR A 375 -15.45 0.41 -10.27
C THR A 375 -16.43 -0.74 -10.43
N THR A 376 -17.73 -0.49 -10.56
CA THR A 376 -18.76 -1.53 -10.73
C THR A 376 -18.61 -2.22 -12.07
N ARG A 377 -18.38 -1.48 -13.16
CA ARG A 377 -18.15 -2.02 -14.49
C ARG A 377 -16.99 -3.01 -14.55
N ILE A 378 -15.96 -2.85 -13.73
CA ILE A 378 -14.85 -3.80 -13.58
C ILE A 378 -15.33 -5.18 -13.10
N TYR A 379 -16.41 -5.25 -12.34
CA TYR A 379 -16.95 -6.52 -11.81
C TYR A 379 -17.89 -7.24 -12.74
N LEU A 380 -18.44 -6.55 -13.75
CA LEU A 380 -19.43 -7.09 -14.65
C LEU A 380 -18.76 -7.81 -15.83
N LYS A 381 -19.33 -8.94 -16.24
CA LYS A 381 -19.00 -9.59 -17.52
C LYS A 381 -19.48 -8.68 -18.65
N ASP A 382 -18.74 -8.63 -19.75
CA ASP A 382 -19.23 -7.98 -20.97
C ASP A 382 -20.52 -8.68 -21.42
N LEU A 383 -21.44 -7.95 -22.07
CA LEU A 383 -22.67 -8.53 -22.61
C LEU A 383 -22.33 -9.49 -23.76
N ASP A 384 -23.05 -10.58 -23.82
CA ASP A 384 -22.95 -11.50 -24.97
C ASP A 384 -23.47 -10.80 -26.23
N ARG A 385 -22.91 -11.16 -27.39
CA ARG A 385 -23.25 -10.53 -28.65
C ARG A 385 -24.74 -10.69 -28.97
N SER A 386 -25.33 -11.86 -28.65
CA SER A 386 -26.76 -12.12 -28.82
C SER A 386 -27.65 -11.08 -28.10
N VAL A 387 -27.29 -10.65 -26.90
CA VAL A 387 -28.04 -9.62 -26.14
C VAL A 387 -27.94 -8.26 -26.86
N LEU A 388 -26.76 -7.93 -27.40
CA LEU A 388 -26.57 -6.68 -28.14
C LEU A 388 -27.37 -6.69 -29.46
N ASP A 389 -27.39 -7.83 -30.13
CA ASP A 389 -28.16 -8.02 -31.38
C ASP A 389 -29.67 -7.98 -31.11
N GLU A 390 -30.13 -8.58 -30.01
CA GLU A 390 -31.54 -8.54 -29.58
C GLU A 390 -32.01 -7.10 -29.25
N VAL A 391 -31.22 -6.34 -28.51
CA VAL A 391 -31.51 -4.92 -28.23
C VAL A 391 -31.55 -4.11 -29.51
N ASN A 392 -30.63 -4.35 -30.44
CA ASN A 392 -30.62 -3.66 -31.72
C ASN A 392 -31.87 -4.00 -32.56
N ASN A 393 -32.31 -5.25 -32.57
CA ASN A 393 -33.54 -5.67 -33.23
C ASN A 393 -34.80 -5.03 -32.64
N GLN A 394 -34.90 -5.01 -31.31
CA GLN A 394 -36.00 -4.33 -30.60
C GLN A 394 -36.07 -2.85 -30.97
N ILE A 395 -34.92 -2.15 -31.02
CA ILE A 395 -34.89 -0.74 -31.43
C ILE A 395 -35.30 -0.56 -32.86
N ALA A 396 -34.86 -1.46 -33.75
CA ALA A 396 -35.23 -1.43 -35.16
C ALA A 396 -36.74 -1.62 -35.35
N GLU A 397 -37.39 -2.52 -34.59
CA GLU A 397 -38.83 -2.75 -34.60
C GLU A 397 -39.67 -1.56 -34.15
N ILE A 398 -39.13 -0.69 -33.30
CA ILE A 398 -39.81 0.54 -32.84
C ILE A 398 -39.89 1.59 -33.96
N ILE A 399 -39.02 1.53 -34.93
CA ILE A 399 -38.92 2.52 -36.01
C ILE A 399 -39.76 2.11 -37.24
N VAL A 400 -40.13 0.86 -37.36
CA VAL A 400 -40.99 0.34 -38.42
C VAL A 400 -42.44 0.43 -38.00
#